data_192a78b497b37b8f931a2f7c4d3b3105
#
_entry.id   192a78b497b37b8f931a2f7c4d3b3105
#
_cell.length_a   1.000
_cell.length_b   1.000
_cell.length_c   1.000
_cell.angle_alpha   90.00
_cell.angle_beta   90.00
_cell.angle_gamma   90.00
#
_symmetry.space_group_name_H-M   'P 1'
#
loop_
_entity.id
_entity.type
_entity.pdbx_description
1 polymer ?
#
loop_
_entity_poly.entity_id
_entity_poly.type
_entity_poly.pdbx_seq_one_letter_code
_entity_poly.pdbx_strand_id
1 'polypeptide(L)'
;GGTPANTVSWYTGELGSDPARGTAVARIDQSITVQYGARANEQALRYQLQNIAVYSAVTSNASNPNSKAQINALQQRISANLAPQTGQQSIQDMQAEFAGAQNAIKASTDRQTQLKGMAQTMLDQIEGINQDEVATKILALQTSLQASYQTTSMLYQTTLTKFLPI
;
A
#
# COMPACT_ATOMS: atom_id res chain seq x y z
N GLY A 1 35.80 -19.21 -9.88
CA GLY A 1 35.47 -17.84 -10.21
C GLY A 1 34.25 -17.39 -9.41
N GLY A 2 34.36 -16.26 -8.72
CA GLY A 2 33.25 -15.71 -7.99
C GLY A 2 32.16 -15.22 -8.93
N THR A 3 30.92 -15.35 -8.54
CA THR A 3 29.83 -14.69 -9.23
C THR A 3 29.88 -13.18 -8.97
N PRO A 4 29.33 -12.33 -9.82
CA PRO A 4 29.28 -10.87 -9.58
C PRO A 4 28.71 -10.51 -8.19
N ALA A 5 27.87 -11.35 -7.62
CA ALA A 5 27.26 -11.16 -6.31
C ALA A 5 28.24 -11.36 -5.13
N ASN A 6 29.28 -12.18 -5.28
CA ASN A 6 30.24 -12.51 -4.21
C ASN A 6 31.64 -11.96 -4.43
N THR A 7 31.88 -11.13 -5.44
CA THR A 7 33.15 -10.47 -5.74
C THR A 7 33.33 -9.11 -5.04
N VAL A 8 32.33 -8.65 -4.32
CA VAL A 8 32.37 -7.34 -3.64
C VAL A 8 32.72 -7.57 -2.19
N SER A 9 33.94 -7.40 -1.81
CA SER A 9 34.47 -7.67 -0.45
C SER A 9 33.83 -6.82 0.65
N TRP A 10 33.19 -5.70 0.30
CA TRP A 10 32.51 -4.81 1.24
C TRP A 10 31.04 -5.20 1.49
N TYR A 11 30.46 -6.08 0.68
CA TYR A 11 29.05 -6.49 0.81
C TYR A 11 28.93 -7.71 1.72
N THR A 12 28.26 -7.54 2.83
CA THR A 12 27.97 -8.60 3.82
C THR A 12 26.50 -9.01 3.86
N GLY A 13 25.69 -8.50 2.92
CA GLY A 13 24.25 -8.77 2.85
C GLY A 13 23.93 -10.12 2.20
N GLU A 14 22.65 -10.30 1.90
CA GLU A 14 22.12 -11.52 1.32
C GLU A 14 22.70 -11.83 -0.06
N LEU A 15 23.20 -13.06 -0.22
CA LEU A 15 23.67 -13.58 -1.50
C LEU A 15 22.46 -14.10 -2.28
N GLY A 16 22.09 -13.45 -3.37
CA GLY A 16 20.96 -13.84 -4.17
C GLY A 16 21.23 -13.76 -5.67
N SER A 17 20.31 -14.35 -6.44
CA SER A 17 20.30 -14.27 -7.90
C SER A 17 20.08 -12.84 -8.39
N ASP A 18 20.61 -12.49 -9.55
CA ASP A 18 20.19 -11.27 -10.26
C ASP A 18 18.80 -11.49 -10.93
N PRO A 19 17.88 -10.52 -10.87
CA PRO A 19 17.96 -9.27 -10.11
C PRO A 19 17.83 -9.50 -8.61
N ALA A 20 18.60 -8.73 -7.82
CA ALA A 20 18.68 -8.84 -6.36
C ALA A 20 17.35 -8.63 -5.61
N ARG A 21 16.31 -8.20 -6.31
CA ARG A 21 14.98 -7.88 -5.79
C ARG A 21 14.04 -9.07 -5.60
N GLY A 22 14.37 -10.21 -6.19
CA GLY A 22 13.49 -11.38 -6.20
C GLY A 22 13.17 -11.93 -4.81
N THR A 23 13.90 -11.54 -3.76
CA THR A 23 13.72 -12.04 -2.39
C THR A 23 12.86 -11.15 -1.51
N ALA A 24 12.78 -9.84 -1.79
CA ALA A 24 11.92 -8.93 -1.03
C ALA A 24 10.58 -8.74 -1.74
N VAL A 25 9.64 -9.57 -1.38
CA VAL A 25 8.33 -9.67 -2.03
C VAL A 25 7.24 -9.46 -0.99
N ALA A 26 6.24 -8.63 -1.29
CA ALA A 26 5.05 -8.46 -0.45
C ALA A 26 3.80 -8.76 -1.26
N ARG A 27 2.90 -9.54 -0.67
CA ARG A 27 1.56 -9.74 -1.21
C ARG A 27 0.68 -8.59 -0.75
N ILE A 28 0.19 -7.78 -1.68
CA ILE A 28 -0.63 -6.59 -1.42
C ILE A 28 -2.13 -6.83 -1.68
N ASP A 29 -2.45 -7.93 -2.36
CA ASP A 29 -3.83 -8.36 -2.60
C ASP A 29 -3.87 -9.89 -2.77
N GLN A 30 -5.05 -10.49 -2.96
CA GLN A 30 -5.20 -11.94 -3.12
C GLN A 30 -4.37 -12.49 -4.27
N SER A 31 -4.24 -11.75 -5.37
CA SER A 31 -3.51 -12.17 -6.58
C SER A 31 -2.36 -11.24 -6.96
N ILE A 32 -2.08 -10.18 -6.18
CA ILE A 32 -1.06 -9.19 -6.53
C ILE A 32 0.08 -9.25 -5.53
N THR A 33 1.27 -9.48 -6.08
CA THR A 33 2.52 -9.48 -5.35
C THR A 33 3.45 -8.44 -5.94
N VAL A 34 4.11 -7.65 -5.13
CA VAL A 34 5.09 -6.65 -5.55
C VAL A 34 6.47 -6.99 -5.02
N GLN A 35 7.48 -6.72 -5.83
CA GLN A 35 8.88 -6.75 -5.43
C GLN A 35 9.28 -5.35 -5.01
N TYR A 36 9.80 -5.19 -3.80
CA TYR A 36 10.12 -3.85 -3.26
C TYR A 36 11.54 -3.76 -2.70
N GLY A 37 12.31 -4.83 -2.74
CA GLY A 37 13.66 -4.86 -2.20
C GLY A 37 14.70 -4.31 -3.18
N ALA A 38 15.76 -3.73 -2.64
CA ALA A 38 17.00 -3.43 -3.35
C ALA A 38 18.17 -3.88 -2.49
N ARG A 39 19.23 -4.34 -3.15
CA ARG A 39 20.46 -4.73 -2.48
C ARG A 39 21.60 -3.80 -2.89
N ALA A 40 22.48 -3.48 -1.95
CA ALA A 40 23.64 -2.62 -2.24
C ALA A 40 24.61 -3.23 -3.26
N ASN A 41 24.57 -4.54 -3.51
CA ASN A 41 25.38 -5.22 -4.51
C ASN A 41 24.72 -5.29 -5.90
N GLU A 42 23.61 -4.61 -6.13
CA GLU A 42 23.00 -4.53 -7.46
C GLU A 42 23.93 -3.87 -8.49
N GLN A 43 23.81 -4.29 -9.73
CA GLN A 43 24.73 -3.88 -10.80
C GLN A 43 24.84 -2.35 -10.92
N ALA A 44 23.71 -1.63 -10.90
CA ALA A 44 23.71 -0.17 -10.98
C ALA A 44 24.48 0.48 -9.82
N LEU A 45 24.30 0.00 -8.59
CA LEU A 45 24.99 0.52 -7.41
C LEU A 45 26.48 0.17 -7.43
N ARG A 46 26.84 -1.04 -7.86
CA ARG A 46 28.25 -1.44 -8.03
C ARG A 46 28.98 -0.55 -9.03
N TYR A 47 28.35 -0.24 -10.17
CA TYR A 47 28.93 0.68 -11.15
C TYR A 47 29.12 2.08 -10.59
N GLN A 48 28.15 2.59 -9.84
CA GLN A 48 28.27 3.89 -9.15
C GLN A 48 29.47 3.91 -8.20
N LEU A 49 29.55 2.92 -7.30
CA LEU A 49 30.65 2.81 -6.34
C LEU A 49 32.00 2.64 -7.01
N GLN A 50 32.08 1.84 -8.08
CA GLN A 50 33.30 1.67 -8.84
C GLN A 50 33.78 3.00 -9.47
N ASN A 51 32.87 3.78 -10.05
CA ASN A 51 33.24 5.07 -10.64
C ASN A 51 33.64 6.10 -9.58
N ILE A 52 32.98 6.11 -8.42
CA ILE A 52 33.35 6.95 -7.27
C ILE A 52 34.73 6.55 -6.76
N ALA A 53 35.01 5.26 -6.62
CA ALA A 53 36.32 4.76 -6.18
C ALA A 53 37.44 5.13 -7.17
N VAL A 54 37.21 5.00 -8.48
CA VAL A 54 38.17 5.42 -9.50
C VAL A 54 38.38 6.93 -9.41
N TYR A 55 37.33 7.73 -9.26
CA TYR A 55 37.44 9.18 -9.13
C TYR A 55 38.27 9.57 -7.89
N SER A 56 38.01 8.94 -6.73
CA SER A 56 38.72 9.21 -5.49
C SER A 56 40.18 8.75 -5.49
N ALA A 57 40.49 7.74 -6.31
CA ALA A 57 41.88 7.22 -6.41
C ALA A 57 42.77 8.05 -7.36
N VAL A 58 42.18 8.88 -8.19
CA VAL A 58 42.95 9.74 -9.13
C VAL A 58 43.38 11.02 -8.42
N THR A 59 44.67 11.11 -8.13
CA THR A 59 45.27 12.32 -7.59
C THR A 59 45.79 13.18 -8.74
N SER A 60 45.39 14.45 -8.77
CA SER A 60 45.94 15.43 -9.71
C SER A 60 47.04 16.25 -9.06
N ASN A 61 48.16 16.40 -9.72
CA ASN A 61 49.22 17.29 -9.29
C ASN A 61 49.31 18.50 -10.25
N ALA A 62 49.16 19.69 -9.71
CA ALA A 62 49.19 20.94 -10.51
C ALA A 62 50.51 21.12 -11.27
N SER A 63 51.60 20.51 -10.80
CA SER A 63 52.91 20.57 -11.48
C SER A 63 53.05 19.56 -12.64
N ASN A 64 52.05 18.66 -12.80
CA ASN A 64 52.08 17.70 -13.93
C ASN A 64 51.44 18.33 -15.17
N PRO A 65 52.18 18.51 -16.27
CA PRO A 65 51.65 19.10 -17.50
C PRO A 65 50.46 18.33 -18.08
N ASN A 66 50.31 17.05 -17.78
CA ASN A 66 49.25 16.19 -18.25
C ASN A 66 48.03 16.15 -17.33
N SER A 67 48.06 16.83 -16.19
CA SER A 67 46.94 16.77 -15.18
C SER A 67 45.57 17.12 -15.78
N LYS A 68 45.53 18.18 -16.59
CA LYS A 68 44.27 18.60 -17.22
C LYS A 68 43.74 17.55 -18.20
N ALA A 69 44.63 16.93 -19.00
CA ALA A 69 44.23 15.87 -19.91
C ALA A 69 43.73 14.61 -19.14
N GLN A 70 44.40 14.26 -18.05
CA GLN A 70 44.00 13.15 -17.18
C GLN A 70 42.62 13.37 -16.56
N ILE A 71 42.35 14.57 -16.03
CA ILE A 71 41.06 14.91 -15.46
C ILE A 71 39.95 14.87 -16.52
N ASN A 72 40.20 15.42 -17.69
CA ASN A 72 39.26 15.39 -18.81
C ASN A 72 38.95 13.95 -19.26
N ALA A 73 39.98 13.11 -19.40
CA ALA A 73 39.80 11.70 -19.74
C ALA A 73 39.02 10.94 -18.67
N LEU A 74 39.26 11.24 -17.38
CA LEU A 74 38.52 10.68 -16.26
C LEU A 74 37.05 11.09 -16.31
N GLN A 75 36.75 12.37 -16.51
CA GLN A 75 35.38 12.87 -16.64
C GLN A 75 34.63 12.21 -17.79
N GLN A 76 35.26 12.10 -18.97
CA GLN A 76 34.67 11.42 -20.13
C GLN A 76 34.37 9.96 -19.83
N ARG A 77 35.29 9.24 -19.18
CA ARG A 77 35.11 7.84 -18.80
C ARG A 77 33.96 7.68 -17.80
N ILE A 78 33.91 8.52 -16.78
CA ILE A 78 32.82 8.47 -15.75
C ILE A 78 31.49 8.79 -16.41
N SER A 79 31.40 9.82 -17.24
CA SER A 79 30.17 10.15 -17.97
C SER A 79 29.68 9.01 -18.84
N ALA A 80 30.59 8.35 -19.57
CA ALA A 80 30.27 7.21 -20.42
C ALA A 80 29.80 6.00 -19.61
N ASN A 81 30.44 5.73 -18.46
CA ASN A 81 30.10 4.60 -17.61
C ASN A 81 28.78 4.79 -16.83
N LEU A 82 28.43 6.04 -16.48
CA LEU A 82 27.21 6.36 -15.75
C LEU A 82 26.00 6.59 -16.68
N ALA A 83 26.24 6.73 -18.00
CA ALA A 83 25.14 6.82 -18.96
C ALA A 83 24.38 5.49 -19.02
N PRO A 84 23.05 5.53 -19.22
CA PRO A 84 22.26 4.32 -19.44
C PRO A 84 22.80 3.50 -20.60
N GLN A 85 23.06 2.22 -20.37
CA GLN A 85 23.58 1.31 -21.40
C GLN A 85 22.58 0.18 -21.62
N THR A 86 22.40 -0.19 -22.89
CA THR A 86 21.46 -1.28 -23.24
C THR A 86 21.90 -2.60 -22.60
N GLY A 87 20.97 -3.26 -21.92
CA GLY A 87 21.20 -4.55 -21.26
C GLY A 87 21.89 -4.45 -19.89
N GLN A 88 22.11 -3.23 -19.39
CA GLN A 88 22.65 -3.02 -18.04
C GLN A 88 21.60 -2.31 -17.17
N GLN A 89 21.52 -2.74 -15.92
CA GLN A 89 20.66 -2.09 -14.94
C GLN A 89 21.16 -0.68 -14.63
N SER A 90 20.28 0.30 -14.71
CA SER A 90 20.54 1.69 -14.32
C SER A 90 19.86 2.04 -13.00
N ILE A 91 20.28 3.14 -12.38
CA ILE A 91 19.58 3.69 -11.19
C ILE A 91 18.15 4.12 -11.55
N GLN A 92 17.94 4.62 -12.77
CA GLN A 92 16.63 5.00 -13.28
C GLN A 92 15.70 3.81 -13.41
N ASP A 93 16.19 2.64 -13.82
CA ASP A 93 15.41 1.39 -13.87
C ASP A 93 14.98 0.99 -12.46
N MET A 94 15.88 1.07 -11.48
CA MET A 94 15.54 0.81 -10.07
C MET A 94 14.47 1.76 -9.57
N GLN A 95 14.57 3.04 -9.88
CA GLN A 95 13.57 4.04 -9.49
C GLN A 95 12.21 3.77 -10.15
N ALA A 96 12.22 3.44 -11.46
CA ALA A 96 10.99 3.12 -12.18
C ALA A 96 10.28 1.90 -11.60
N GLU A 97 11.02 0.86 -11.22
CA GLU A 97 10.44 -0.34 -10.60
C GLU A 97 9.87 -0.05 -9.21
N PHE A 98 10.55 0.75 -8.38
CA PHE A 98 9.99 1.17 -7.10
C PHE A 98 8.76 2.05 -7.26
N ALA A 99 8.75 2.96 -8.24
CA ALA A 99 7.56 3.75 -8.55
C ALA A 99 6.40 2.84 -9.00
N GLY A 100 6.67 1.82 -9.79
CA GLY A 100 5.70 0.79 -10.16
C GLY A 100 5.13 0.06 -8.94
N ALA A 101 5.99 -0.37 -8.03
CA ALA A 101 5.58 -1.03 -6.79
C ALA A 101 4.73 -0.10 -5.90
N GLN A 102 5.14 1.17 -5.74
CA GLN A 102 4.37 2.17 -5.00
C GLN A 102 2.99 2.41 -5.61
N ASN A 103 2.90 2.53 -6.93
CA ASN A 103 1.62 2.70 -7.62
C ASN A 103 0.71 1.48 -7.44
N ALA A 104 1.25 0.27 -7.50
CA ALA A 104 0.49 -0.95 -7.25
C ALA A 104 -0.03 -1.03 -5.81
N ILE A 105 0.80 -0.68 -4.83
CA ILE A 105 0.41 -0.61 -3.41
C ILE A 105 -0.70 0.42 -3.21
N LYS A 106 -0.53 1.63 -3.78
CA LYS A 106 -1.54 2.68 -3.69
C LYS A 106 -2.87 2.24 -4.28
N ALA A 107 -2.87 1.70 -5.50
CA ALA A 107 -4.08 1.21 -6.16
C ALA A 107 -4.78 0.09 -5.35
N SER A 108 -4.00 -0.80 -4.72
CA SER A 108 -4.55 -1.83 -3.84
C SER A 108 -5.17 -1.24 -2.57
N THR A 109 -4.50 -0.26 -1.96
CA THR A 109 -5.01 0.44 -0.77
C THR A 109 -6.31 1.19 -1.07
N ASP A 110 -6.36 1.90 -2.20
CA ASP A 110 -7.56 2.64 -2.63
C ASP A 110 -8.74 1.67 -2.85
N ARG A 111 -8.49 0.53 -3.51
CA ARG A 111 -9.50 -0.52 -3.70
C ARG A 111 -9.98 -1.12 -2.38
N GLN A 112 -9.07 -1.45 -1.46
CA GLN A 112 -9.42 -1.99 -0.14
C GLN A 112 -10.23 -0.99 0.68
N THR A 113 -9.91 0.30 0.59
CA THR A 113 -10.68 1.38 1.23
C THR A 113 -12.09 1.47 0.68
N GLN A 114 -12.26 1.37 -0.64
CA GLN A 114 -13.59 1.33 -1.27
C GLN A 114 -14.38 0.10 -0.85
N LEU A 115 -13.76 -1.09 -0.86
CA LEU A 115 -14.41 -2.33 -0.42
C LEU A 115 -14.83 -2.26 1.05
N LYS A 116 -13.98 -1.69 1.91
CA LYS A 116 -14.32 -1.46 3.32
C LYS A 116 -15.52 -0.52 3.47
N GLY A 117 -15.55 0.58 2.70
CA GLY A 117 -16.67 1.52 2.70
C GLY A 117 -17.97 0.85 2.23
N MET A 118 -17.92 0.05 1.16
CA MET A 118 -19.08 -0.71 0.68
C MET A 118 -19.56 -1.73 1.73
N ALA A 119 -18.65 -2.47 2.34
CA ALA A 119 -18.99 -3.43 3.39
C ALA A 119 -19.62 -2.75 4.62
N GLN A 120 -19.10 -1.58 5.01
CA GLN A 120 -19.68 -0.79 6.10
C GLN A 120 -21.11 -0.32 5.75
N THR A 121 -21.31 0.20 4.53
CA THR A 121 -22.64 0.61 4.07
C THR A 121 -23.63 -0.57 4.05
N MET A 122 -23.19 -1.75 3.61
CA MET A 122 -24.01 -2.96 3.63
C MET A 122 -24.35 -3.39 5.08
N LEU A 123 -23.37 -3.30 5.98
CA LEU A 123 -23.57 -3.60 7.40
C LEU A 123 -24.60 -2.64 8.02
N ASP A 124 -24.45 -1.34 7.76
CA ASP A 124 -25.38 -0.31 8.25
C ASP A 124 -26.80 -0.52 7.71
N GLN A 125 -26.95 -1.02 6.48
CA GLN A 125 -28.26 -1.37 5.90
C GLN A 125 -28.88 -2.64 6.54
N ILE A 126 -28.05 -3.59 6.95
CA ILE A 126 -28.52 -4.84 7.57
C ILE A 126 -28.83 -4.62 9.06
N GLU A 127 -27.95 -3.91 9.77
CA GLU A 127 -28.08 -3.67 11.21
C GLU A 127 -28.91 -2.41 11.53
N GLY A 128 -28.96 -1.47 10.59
CA GLY A 128 -29.73 -0.23 10.75
C GLY A 128 -31.22 -0.50 10.82
N ILE A 129 -31.79 -0.43 12.02
CA ILE A 129 -33.24 -0.43 12.17
C ILE A 129 -33.79 0.85 11.54
N ASN A 130 -34.67 0.70 10.57
CA ASN A 130 -35.38 1.84 9.99
C ASN A 130 -36.22 2.52 11.09
N GLN A 131 -35.71 3.64 11.62
CA GLN A 131 -36.32 4.38 12.74
C GLN A 131 -37.77 4.79 12.43
N ASP A 132 -38.06 5.09 11.16
CA ASP A 132 -39.44 5.45 10.73
C ASP A 132 -40.38 4.25 10.80
N GLU A 133 -39.91 3.05 10.45
CA GLU A 133 -40.69 1.82 10.57
C GLU A 133 -40.96 1.46 12.05
N VAL A 134 -39.96 1.60 12.91
CA VAL A 134 -40.10 1.37 14.35
C VAL A 134 -41.04 2.38 14.97
N ALA A 135 -40.92 3.67 14.63
CA ALA A 135 -41.82 4.71 15.10
C ALA A 135 -43.27 4.44 14.68
N THR A 136 -43.49 4.04 13.43
CA THR A 136 -44.83 3.68 12.91
C THR A 136 -45.41 2.48 13.64
N LYS A 137 -44.61 1.45 13.90
CA LYS A 137 -45.05 0.27 14.69
C LYS A 137 -45.39 0.62 16.13
N ILE A 138 -44.60 1.48 16.77
CA ILE A 138 -44.87 1.96 18.13
C ILE A 138 -46.21 2.73 18.19
N LEU A 139 -46.45 3.65 17.24
CA LEU A 139 -47.70 4.39 17.16
C LEU A 139 -48.92 3.47 16.92
N ALA A 140 -48.80 2.49 16.05
CA ALA A 140 -49.81 1.49 15.80
C ALA A 140 -50.10 0.65 17.05
N LEU A 141 -49.06 0.28 17.80
CA LEU A 141 -49.19 -0.46 19.05
C LEU A 141 -49.89 0.37 20.14
N GLN A 142 -49.50 1.66 20.28
CA GLN A 142 -50.16 2.59 21.21
C GLN A 142 -51.65 2.76 20.90
N THR A 143 -51.97 2.94 19.61
CA THR A 143 -53.38 3.06 19.18
C THR A 143 -54.17 1.80 19.47
N SER A 144 -53.58 0.62 19.21
CA SER A 144 -54.18 -0.67 19.52
C SER A 144 -54.43 -0.86 21.03
N LEU A 145 -53.43 -0.47 21.85
CA LEU A 145 -53.57 -0.51 23.30
C LEU A 145 -54.66 0.43 23.80
N GLN A 146 -54.75 1.66 23.31
CA GLN A 146 -55.80 2.60 23.66
C GLN A 146 -57.19 2.06 23.29
N ALA A 147 -57.34 1.50 22.10
CA ALA A 147 -58.60 0.87 21.69
C ALA A 147 -58.99 -0.32 22.59
N SER A 148 -57.98 -1.14 22.95
CA SER A 148 -58.18 -2.26 23.88
C SER A 148 -58.62 -1.80 25.28
N TYR A 149 -58.01 -0.74 25.81
CA TYR A 149 -58.41 -0.16 27.09
C TYR A 149 -59.80 0.42 27.04
N GLN A 150 -60.19 1.11 25.95
CA GLN A 150 -61.53 1.65 25.77
C GLN A 150 -62.60 0.55 25.70
N THR A 151 -62.34 -0.51 24.91
CA THR A 151 -63.25 -1.65 24.80
C THR A 151 -63.41 -2.39 26.12
N THR A 152 -62.31 -2.56 26.87
CA THR A 152 -62.33 -3.17 28.17
C THR A 152 -63.12 -2.33 29.19
N SER A 153 -62.91 -1.00 29.18
CA SER A 153 -63.69 -0.06 30.02
C SER A 153 -65.16 -0.07 29.68
N MET A 154 -65.54 -0.08 28.40
CA MET A 154 -66.96 -0.20 28.00
C MET A 154 -67.56 -1.55 28.42
N LEU A 155 -66.82 -2.63 28.37
CA LEU A 155 -67.26 -3.94 28.78
C LEU A 155 -67.52 -3.97 30.28
N TYR A 156 -66.65 -3.37 31.10
CA TYR A 156 -66.83 -3.23 32.52
C TYR A 156 -68.10 -2.38 32.90
N GLN A 157 -68.28 -1.29 32.15
CA GLN A 157 -69.51 -0.43 32.39
C GLN A 157 -70.81 -1.15 32.02
N THR A 158 -70.79 -1.90 30.87
CA THR A 158 -71.97 -2.67 30.47
C THR A 158 -72.28 -3.84 31.39
N THR A 159 -71.30 -4.46 32.03
CA THR A 159 -71.50 -5.55 33.00
C THR A 159 -72.00 -5.04 34.34
N LEU A 160 -71.55 -3.86 34.80
CA LEU A 160 -72.01 -3.27 36.09
C LEU A 160 -73.43 -2.80 36.00
N THR A 161 -73.90 -2.20 34.91
CA THR A 161 -75.30 -1.75 34.76
C THR A 161 -76.30 -2.87 34.63
N LYS A 162 -75.87 -4.07 34.21
CA LYS A 162 -76.75 -5.26 34.13
C LYS A 162 -76.92 -6.03 35.43
N PHE A 163 -76.12 -5.78 36.44
CA PHE A 163 -76.07 -6.52 37.70
C PHE A 163 -76.52 -5.71 38.93
N LEU A 164 -76.94 -4.43 38.78
CA LEU A 164 -77.60 -3.67 39.84
C LEU A 164 -79.10 -3.80 39.64
N PRO A 165 -79.82 -4.61 40.51
CA PRO A 165 -81.27 -4.59 40.57
C PRO A 165 -81.69 -3.25 41.16
N ILE A 166 -82.68 -2.59 40.54
CA ILE A 166 -83.40 -1.46 41.07
C ILE A 166 -84.38 -1.95 42.13
#